data_70b5d326c7f5ec236f706d15a2278db1
#
_entry.id   70b5d326c7f5ec236f706d15a2278db1
#
_cell.length_a   1.000
_cell.length_b   1.000
_cell.length_c   1.000
_cell.angle_alpha   90.00
_cell.angle_beta   90.00
_cell.angle_gamma   90.00
#
_symmetry.space_group_name_H-M   'P 1'
#
loop_
_entity.id
_entity.type
_entity.pdbx_description
1 polymer ?
#
loop_
_entity_poly.entity_id
_entity_poly.type
_entity_poly.pdbx_seq_one_letter_code
_entity_poly.pdbx_strand_id
1 'polypeptide(L)'
;ILSGLVGSEMCIRDSDMLSPHLFMNVRVVDEHGRQLGHGRNLGALKSELGVMARGAFQALAALRTAAPAAPESADPGPAAAAQAEGAAHAAGRRHAATGAAAASASARGSSPAATADQNYTTWAFGELPELMEIQRGKQTLIGFPAVVDRGSEVGIEVFDEPEVAAGRHRAGLRRLFALQIRDALKYLEKNIPDLQKMAVAYMPLGTADELRAQILDVALDRAFLLDPLPANEGEFKRRVEEGRGRLTLIAGEVARLAAVILAEYATAARKIKDTKIQPDATRDAEQQLQRLVGKRFLADTPWAALQHYARYLKAITLRLDKLRADPARDATRLAELRPQEQRYWRLVADRKGAVDSRMQEFRWLLEELRVSFFAQELRTPQPVSLKRLDKVWAQLSA
;
A
#
# COMPACT_ATOMS: atom_id res chain seq x y z
N ILE A 1 -37.10 -21.58 14.93
CA ILE A 1 -36.65 -20.20 15.07
C ILE A 1 -35.24 -20.27 15.64
N LEU A 2 -34.29 -20.39 14.80
CA LEU A 2 -32.86 -20.41 15.18
C LEU A 2 -32.34 -19.01 15.04
N SER A 3 -32.17 -18.37 16.17
CA SER A 3 -31.37 -17.19 16.31
C SER A 3 -29.94 -17.53 15.80
N GLY A 4 -29.52 -16.86 14.78
CA GLY A 4 -28.21 -17.02 14.19
C GLY A 4 -27.08 -16.50 15.07
N LEU A 5 -26.69 -17.32 16.03
CA LEU A 5 -25.53 -17.07 16.87
C LEU A 5 -24.83 -18.41 17.12
N VAL A 6 -24.24 -18.87 16.04
CA VAL A 6 -23.34 -19.97 16.19
C VAL A 6 -22.06 -19.58 15.48
N GLY A 7 -21.02 -19.51 16.26
CA GLY A 7 -19.70 -19.17 15.78
C GLY A 7 -19.23 -20.12 14.69
N SER A 8 -18.23 -19.70 13.96
CA SER A 8 -17.62 -20.42 12.84
C SER A 8 -17.29 -21.90 13.13
N GLU A 9 -17.08 -22.26 14.38
CA GLU A 9 -16.83 -23.66 14.79
C GLU A 9 -18.04 -24.56 14.67
N MET A 10 -19.25 -24.04 14.93
CA MET A 10 -20.47 -24.84 14.79
C MET A 10 -20.87 -25.03 13.33
N CYS A 11 -20.60 -24.05 12.46
CA CYS A 11 -20.77 -24.21 11.02
C CYS A 11 -19.81 -25.26 10.43
N ILE A 12 -18.61 -25.42 11.00
CA ILE A 12 -17.64 -26.44 10.56
C ILE A 12 -18.11 -27.84 11.01
N ARG A 13 -18.62 -27.99 12.23
CA ARG A 13 -19.18 -29.25 12.72
C ARG A 13 -20.44 -29.66 11.96
N ASP A 14 -21.32 -28.70 11.67
CA ASP A 14 -22.53 -28.99 10.90
C ASP A 14 -22.21 -29.39 9.44
N SER A 15 -21.13 -28.88 8.85
CA SER A 15 -20.71 -29.28 7.51
C SER A 15 -20.23 -30.73 7.45
N ASP A 16 -19.62 -31.25 8.51
CA ASP A 16 -19.16 -32.64 8.59
C ASP A 16 -20.33 -33.66 8.70
N MET A 17 -21.49 -33.19 9.11
CA MET A 17 -22.72 -33.99 9.22
C MET A 17 -23.55 -34.00 7.94
N LEU A 18 -23.25 -33.15 6.96
CA LEU A 18 -23.97 -33.08 5.70
C LEU A 18 -23.49 -34.17 4.73
N SER A 19 -24.43 -34.77 4.04
CA SER A 19 -24.12 -35.76 2.99
C SER A 19 -23.29 -35.12 1.88
N PRO A 20 -22.25 -35.80 1.32
CA PRO A 20 -21.33 -35.23 0.36
C PRO A 20 -21.97 -34.58 -0.88
N HIS A 21 -23.16 -35.01 -1.29
CA HIS A 21 -23.89 -34.45 -2.43
C HIS A 21 -24.54 -33.10 -2.16
N LEU A 22 -24.62 -32.68 -0.91
CA LEU A 22 -25.14 -31.36 -0.51
C LEU A 22 -24.09 -30.26 -0.50
N PHE A 23 -22.82 -30.60 -0.72
CA PHE A 23 -21.76 -29.58 -0.81
C PHE A 23 -21.65 -29.04 -2.22
N MET A 24 -21.58 -27.71 -2.30
CA MET A 24 -21.29 -27.05 -3.56
C MET A 24 -19.86 -27.39 -4.02
N ASN A 25 -19.71 -27.86 -5.26
CA ASN A 25 -18.45 -28.10 -5.89
C ASN A 25 -18.23 -27.04 -6.97
N VAL A 26 -17.17 -26.27 -6.83
CA VAL A 26 -16.79 -25.22 -7.79
C VAL A 26 -15.85 -25.82 -8.82
N ARG A 27 -16.18 -25.64 -10.10
CA ARG A 27 -15.33 -26.03 -11.23
C ARG A 27 -14.90 -24.78 -11.99
N VAL A 28 -13.60 -24.60 -12.15
CA VAL A 28 -13.01 -23.55 -12.96
C VAL A 28 -12.69 -24.12 -14.33
N VAL A 29 -13.16 -23.48 -15.38
CA VAL A 29 -12.95 -23.89 -16.77
C VAL A 29 -12.30 -22.74 -17.54
N ASP A 30 -11.51 -23.08 -18.58
CA ASP A 30 -10.98 -22.10 -19.51
C ASP A 30 -12.05 -21.67 -20.54
N GLU A 31 -11.69 -20.78 -21.44
CA GLU A 31 -12.56 -20.27 -22.52
C GLU A 31 -12.97 -21.35 -23.53
N HIS A 32 -12.29 -22.49 -23.54
CA HIS A 32 -12.58 -23.65 -24.37
C HIS A 32 -13.38 -24.73 -23.64
N GLY A 33 -13.81 -24.45 -22.40
CA GLY A 33 -14.55 -25.39 -21.57
C GLY A 33 -13.69 -26.47 -20.90
N ARG A 34 -12.35 -26.41 -21.02
CA ARG A 34 -11.45 -27.38 -20.36
C ARG A 34 -11.36 -27.06 -18.89
N GLN A 35 -11.48 -28.06 -18.06
CA GLN A 35 -11.41 -27.92 -16.62
C GLN A 35 -9.97 -27.64 -16.18
N LEU A 36 -9.77 -26.48 -15.54
CA LEU A 36 -8.49 -26.05 -14.96
C LEU A 36 -8.34 -26.51 -13.51
N GLY A 37 -9.44 -26.62 -12.79
CA GLY A 37 -9.45 -27.08 -11.41
C GLY A 37 -10.87 -27.25 -10.89
N HIS A 38 -11.01 -28.02 -9.81
CA HIS A 38 -12.29 -28.18 -9.13
C HIS A 38 -12.06 -28.42 -7.63
N GLY A 39 -13.01 -28.04 -6.82
CA GLY A 39 -12.93 -28.23 -5.37
C GLY A 39 -14.08 -27.60 -4.62
N ARG A 40 -14.16 -27.90 -3.35
CA ARG A 40 -15.20 -27.38 -2.45
C ARG A 40 -14.77 -26.05 -1.79
N ASN A 41 -13.48 -25.78 -1.73
CA ASN A 41 -12.93 -24.56 -1.17
C ASN A 41 -12.53 -23.58 -2.28
N LEU A 42 -13.39 -22.58 -2.51
CA LEU A 42 -13.17 -21.53 -3.51
C LEU A 42 -11.89 -20.71 -3.23
N GLY A 43 -11.57 -20.50 -1.94
CA GLY A 43 -10.36 -19.77 -1.54
C GLY A 43 -9.08 -20.51 -1.92
N ALA A 44 -9.04 -21.82 -1.70
CA ALA A 44 -7.92 -22.66 -2.10
C ALA A 44 -7.77 -22.69 -3.64
N LEU A 45 -8.88 -22.87 -4.37
CA LEU A 45 -8.89 -22.82 -5.84
C LEU A 45 -8.41 -21.46 -6.40
N LYS A 46 -8.84 -20.35 -5.80
CA LYS A 46 -8.36 -19.01 -6.18
C LYS A 46 -6.87 -18.82 -5.90
N SER A 47 -6.36 -19.37 -4.80
CA SER A 47 -4.94 -19.30 -4.46
C SER A 47 -4.09 -20.10 -5.44
N GLU A 48 -4.50 -21.32 -5.74
CA GLU A 48 -3.77 -22.26 -6.62
C GLU A 48 -3.80 -21.81 -8.08
N LEU A 49 -4.99 -21.52 -8.62
CA LEU A 49 -5.16 -21.11 -10.01
C LEU A 49 -4.78 -19.63 -10.24
N GLY A 50 -4.85 -18.79 -9.23
CA GLY A 50 -4.47 -17.38 -9.32
C GLY A 50 -3.00 -17.16 -9.66
N VAL A 51 -2.10 -18.05 -9.21
CA VAL A 51 -0.68 -18.01 -9.60
C VAL A 51 -0.51 -18.33 -11.08
N MET A 52 -1.21 -19.35 -11.58
CA MET A 52 -1.16 -19.73 -13.00
C MET A 52 -1.81 -18.66 -13.89
N ALA A 53 -2.93 -18.08 -13.46
CA ALA A 53 -3.59 -17.01 -14.19
C ALA A 53 -2.71 -15.74 -14.28
N ARG A 54 -2.05 -15.34 -13.20
CA ARG A 54 -1.10 -14.22 -13.20
C ARG A 54 0.09 -14.46 -14.12
N GLY A 55 0.66 -15.67 -14.08
CA GLY A 55 1.76 -16.04 -14.98
C GLY A 55 1.35 -15.98 -16.46
N ALA A 56 0.17 -16.48 -16.80
CA ALA A 56 -0.37 -16.40 -18.17
C ALA A 56 -0.67 -14.95 -18.58
N PHE A 57 -1.18 -14.11 -17.66
CA PHE A 57 -1.42 -12.69 -17.90
C PHE A 57 -0.12 -11.92 -18.14
N GLN A 58 0.91 -12.16 -17.33
CA GLN A 58 2.23 -11.56 -17.49
C GLN A 58 2.89 -11.96 -18.81
N ALA A 59 2.81 -13.24 -19.18
CA ALA A 59 3.33 -13.74 -20.46
C ALA A 59 2.64 -13.07 -21.65
N LEU A 60 1.31 -12.85 -21.57
CA LEU A 60 0.54 -12.18 -22.61
C LEU A 60 0.89 -10.70 -22.71
N ALA A 61 1.07 -10.03 -21.58
CA ALA A 61 1.50 -8.63 -21.52
C ALA A 61 2.92 -8.46 -22.10
N ALA A 62 3.84 -9.39 -21.81
CA ALA A 62 5.20 -9.41 -22.35
C ALA A 62 5.23 -9.54 -23.88
N LEU A 63 4.36 -10.39 -24.45
CA LEU A 63 4.22 -10.53 -25.92
C LEU A 63 3.81 -9.23 -26.59
N ARG A 64 2.96 -8.42 -25.96
CA ARG A 64 2.55 -7.12 -26.52
C ARG A 64 3.65 -6.06 -26.41
N THR A 65 4.41 -6.06 -25.35
CA THR A 65 5.55 -5.13 -25.19
C THR A 65 6.73 -5.51 -26.09
N ALA A 66 6.83 -6.76 -26.52
CA ALA A 66 7.88 -7.26 -27.43
C ALA A 66 7.51 -7.17 -28.94
N ALA A 67 6.25 -6.91 -29.28
CA ALA A 67 5.83 -6.84 -30.70
C ALA A 67 6.38 -5.54 -31.34
N PRO A 68 7.21 -5.65 -32.40
CA PRO A 68 7.64 -4.46 -33.15
C PRO A 68 6.42 -3.81 -33.79
N ALA A 69 6.36 -2.47 -33.76
CA ALA A 69 5.36 -1.72 -34.51
C ALA A 69 5.39 -2.19 -35.96
N ALA A 70 4.24 -2.63 -36.48
CA ALA A 70 4.12 -3.04 -37.87
C ALA A 70 4.59 -1.89 -38.78
N PRO A 71 5.41 -2.15 -39.82
CA PRO A 71 5.83 -1.10 -40.74
C PRO A 71 4.57 -0.60 -41.48
N GLU A 72 4.32 0.69 -41.38
CA GLU A 72 3.35 1.38 -42.25
C GLU A 72 3.72 1.11 -43.69
N SER A 73 2.79 0.52 -44.44
CA SER A 73 2.88 0.30 -45.86
C SER A 73 3.12 1.64 -46.58
N ALA A 74 4.27 1.75 -47.16
CA ALA A 74 4.63 2.85 -48.05
C ALA A 74 3.79 2.70 -49.33
N ASP A 75 2.96 3.69 -49.58
CA ASP A 75 2.26 3.89 -50.85
C ASP A 75 3.25 4.55 -51.86
N PRO A 76 3.49 3.97 -53.05
CA PRO A 76 4.38 4.58 -54.04
C PRO A 76 3.58 5.58 -54.90
N GLY A 77 3.74 6.86 -54.61
CA GLY A 77 3.25 7.91 -55.48
C GLY A 77 4.25 8.24 -56.58
N PRO A 78 3.78 8.62 -57.82
CA PRO A 78 4.62 8.81 -58.96
C PRO A 78 5.26 10.22 -59.03
N ALA A 79 6.47 10.26 -59.56
CA ALA A 79 7.24 11.43 -59.87
C ALA A 79 6.62 12.24 -61.05
N ALA A 80 6.70 13.57 -60.99
CA ALA A 80 7.10 14.44 -62.11
C ALA A 80 7.12 15.91 -61.71
N ALA A 81 8.30 16.48 -61.72
CA ALA A 81 8.80 17.59 -62.55
C ALA A 81 8.22 19.02 -62.39
N ALA A 82 9.21 19.90 -62.18
CA ALA A 82 9.39 21.20 -62.79
C ALA A 82 8.94 22.47 -62.05
N GLN A 83 9.95 23.15 -61.51
CA GLN A 83 10.42 24.54 -61.84
C GLN A 83 9.53 25.76 -61.55
N ALA A 84 10.14 26.66 -60.87
CA ALA A 84 10.38 28.09 -61.17
C ALA A 84 9.59 29.12 -60.33
N GLU A 85 10.41 29.88 -59.59
CA GLU A 85 10.49 31.35 -59.46
C GLU A 85 9.26 32.19 -59.10
N GLY A 86 9.46 33.08 -58.11
CA GLY A 86 8.88 34.41 -58.17
C GLY A 86 8.37 35.00 -56.85
N ALA A 87 9.31 35.72 -56.26
CA ALA A 87 9.23 37.01 -55.54
C ALA A 87 7.88 37.57 -55.04
N ALA A 88 7.93 37.97 -53.79
CA ALA A 88 7.65 39.30 -53.23
C ALA A 88 6.20 39.81 -52.97
N HIS A 89 6.12 40.34 -51.77
CA HIS A 89 5.40 41.53 -51.29
C HIS A 89 4.04 41.36 -50.61
N ALA A 90 4.14 41.61 -49.35
CA ALA A 90 3.59 42.76 -48.60
C ALA A 90 2.13 42.77 -48.14
N ALA A 91 2.01 42.83 -46.83
CA ALA A 91 1.14 43.72 -46.05
C ALA A 91 -0.40 43.57 -46.08
N GLY A 92 -0.96 43.44 -44.92
CA GLY A 92 -2.31 43.92 -44.70
C GLY A 92 -3.11 43.22 -43.57
N ARG A 93 -2.88 43.68 -42.40
CA ARG A 93 -3.84 43.91 -41.26
C ARG A 93 -5.31 43.42 -41.38
N ARG A 94 -5.72 42.79 -40.27
CA ARG A 94 -6.84 43.13 -39.35
C ARG A 94 -7.91 42.05 -39.16
N HIS A 95 -8.08 41.77 -37.87
CA HIS A 95 -9.25 41.59 -37.03
C HIS A 95 -10.07 40.28 -37.10
N ALA A 96 -9.98 39.62 -36.01
CA ALA A 96 -10.98 39.43 -34.92
C ALA A 96 -11.85 38.20 -34.96
N ALA A 97 -11.75 37.49 -33.86
CA ALA A 97 -12.82 36.94 -33.04
C ALA A 97 -13.31 35.50 -33.25
N THR A 98 -13.10 34.77 -32.17
CA THR A 98 -14.02 33.81 -31.55
C THR A 98 -14.22 32.42 -32.19
N GLY A 99 -13.90 31.43 -31.38
CA GLY A 99 -14.38 30.07 -31.59
C GLY A 99 -13.47 29.02 -30.91
N ALA A 100 -13.70 28.80 -29.63
CA ALA A 100 -13.07 27.69 -28.90
C ALA A 100 -13.50 26.35 -29.46
N ALA A 101 -12.55 25.53 -29.85
CA ALA A 101 -12.73 24.10 -29.94
C ALA A 101 -11.41 23.43 -29.53
N ALA A 102 -11.45 22.79 -28.38
CA ALA A 102 -10.38 21.99 -27.85
C ALA A 102 -10.14 20.78 -28.76
N ALA A 103 -9.06 20.81 -29.50
CA ALA A 103 -8.50 19.65 -30.18
C ALA A 103 -7.39 19.09 -29.27
N SER A 104 -7.68 17.98 -28.61
CA SER A 104 -6.69 17.15 -27.94
C SER A 104 -5.74 16.57 -29.00
N ALA A 105 -4.59 17.19 -29.14
CA ALA A 105 -3.49 16.62 -29.91
C ALA A 105 -2.85 15.51 -29.06
N SER A 106 -3.18 14.26 -29.39
CA SER A 106 -2.42 13.10 -28.95
C SER A 106 -1.01 13.16 -29.57
N ALA A 107 -0.05 13.64 -28.79
CA ALA A 107 1.35 13.50 -29.12
C ALA A 107 1.72 12.02 -29.07
N ARG A 108 1.82 11.39 -30.24
CA ARG A 108 2.43 10.07 -30.39
C ARG A 108 3.95 10.22 -30.26
N GLY A 109 4.44 10.17 -29.02
CA GLY A 109 5.85 9.94 -28.74
C GLY A 109 6.14 8.44 -28.84
N SER A 110 6.97 8.02 -29.76
CA SER A 110 7.52 6.67 -29.83
C SER A 110 8.49 6.46 -28.67
N SER A 111 7.99 6.05 -27.51
CA SER A 111 8.81 5.54 -26.41
C SER A 111 9.27 4.12 -26.75
N PRO A 112 10.55 3.76 -26.47
CA PRO A 112 11.00 2.39 -26.64
C PRO A 112 10.16 1.48 -25.76
N ALA A 113 9.54 0.46 -26.36
CA ALA A 113 8.69 -0.50 -25.67
C ALA A 113 9.51 -1.19 -24.57
N ALA A 114 9.09 -1.04 -23.32
CA ALA A 114 9.66 -1.73 -22.19
C ALA A 114 9.39 -3.24 -22.37
N THR A 115 10.45 -4.03 -22.51
CA THR A 115 10.34 -5.50 -22.58
C THR A 115 10.30 -6.07 -21.16
N ALA A 116 9.36 -6.98 -20.90
CA ALA A 116 9.11 -7.53 -19.57
C ALA A 116 10.32 -8.28 -18.95
N ASP A 117 11.31 -8.67 -19.74
CA ASP A 117 12.52 -9.37 -19.28
C ASP A 117 13.73 -8.45 -19.07
N GLN A 118 13.59 -7.14 -19.30
CA GLN A 118 14.71 -6.23 -19.09
C GLN A 118 14.79 -5.79 -17.64
N ASN A 119 16.03 -5.73 -17.16
CA ASN A 119 16.37 -5.26 -15.84
C ASN A 119 16.98 -3.86 -15.93
N TYR A 120 16.58 -2.99 -15.02
CA TYR A 120 16.97 -1.59 -15.04
C TYR A 120 17.61 -1.18 -13.70
N THR A 121 18.68 -0.42 -13.77
CA THR A 121 19.29 0.23 -12.61
C THR A 121 19.04 1.74 -12.60
N THR A 122 18.52 2.28 -13.71
CA THR A 122 18.13 3.67 -13.90
C THR A 122 16.78 3.74 -14.59
N TRP A 123 16.17 4.92 -14.70
CA TRP A 123 14.92 5.10 -15.45
C TRP A 123 15.22 5.10 -16.96
N ALA A 124 15.25 3.93 -17.59
CA ALA A 124 15.55 3.75 -19.01
C ALA A 124 14.42 3.05 -19.79
N PHE A 125 13.24 2.92 -19.18
CA PHE A 125 12.07 2.21 -19.74
C PHE A 125 11.01 3.15 -20.34
N GLY A 126 11.30 4.45 -20.43
CA GLY A 126 10.37 5.45 -20.98
C GLY A 126 9.25 5.84 -20.04
N GLU A 127 8.13 6.27 -20.58
CA GLU A 127 6.93 6.57 -19.80
C GLU A 127 6.18 5.30 -19.43
N LEU A 128 5.72 5.22 -18.18
CA LEU A 128 4.94 4.12 -17.69
C LEU A 128 3.46 4.57 -17.64
N PRO A 129 2.58 4.01 -18.49
CA PRO A 129 1.17 4.36 -18.46
C PRO A 129 0.51 3.80 -17.18
N GLU A 130 -0.53 4.47 -16.69
CA GLU A 130 -1.28 3.99 -15.53
C GLU A 130 -2.00 2.67 -15.80
N LEU A 131 -2.44 2.47 -17.03
CA LEU A 131 -3.08 1.24 -17.49
C LEU A 131 -2.71 0.95 -18.95
N MET A 132 -2.78 -0.32 -19.32
CA MET A 132 -2.62 -0.76 -20.71
C MET A 132 -3.72 -1.75 -21.08
N GLU A 133 -4.18 -1.65 -22.31
CA GLU A 133 -5.12 -2.61 -22.88
C GLU A 133 -4.37 -3.76 -23.55
N ILE A 134 -4.68 -4.98 -23.16
CA ILE A 134 -4.12 -6.21 -23.69
C ILE A 134 -5.23 -6.94 -24.45
N GLN A 135 -5.11 -7.04 -25.76
CA GLN A 135 -6.10 -7.76 -26.57
C GLN A 135 -5.75 -9.25 -26.62
N ARG A 136 -6.75 -10.10 -26.29
CA ARG A 136 -6.67 -11.54 -26.42
C ARG A 136 -7.85 -12.04 -27.27
N GLY A 137 -7.58 -12.22 -28.57
CA GLY A 137 -8.66 -12.56 -29.51
C GLY A 137 -9.72 -11.47 -29.58
N LYS A 138 -10.94 -11.76 -29.13
CA LYS A 138 -12.06 -10.80 -29.07
C LYS A 138 -12.21 -10.11 -27.70
N GLN A 139 -11.39 -10.47 -26.72
CA GLN A 139 -11.46 -9.90 -25.37
C GLN A 139 -10.37 -8.87 -25.17
N THR A 140 -10.72 -7.75 -24.53
CA THR A 140 -9.79 -6.74 -24.06
C THR A 140 -9.60 -6.91 -22.56
N LEU A 141 -8.36 -7.13 -22.13
CA LEU A 141 -7.97 -7.17 -20.74
C LEU A 141 -7.29 -5.85 -20.36
N ILE A 142 -7.57 -5.38 -19.16
CA ILE A 142 -6.89 -4.20 -18.61
C ILE A 142 -5.74 -4.67 -17.74
N GLY A 143 -4.54 -4.15 -17.99
CA GLY A 143 -3.35 -4.43 -17.20
C GLY A 143 -2.79 -3.16 -16.58
N PHE A 144 -2.21 -3.29 -15.39
CA PHE A 144 -1.59 -2.21 -14.64
C PHE A 144 -0.07 -2.44 -14.59
N PRO A 145 0.72 -1.74 -15.42
CA PRO A 145 2.15 -1.88 -15.43
C PRO A 145 2.76 -1.28 -14.17
N ALA A 146 3.74 -1.96 -13.60
CA ALA A 146 4.42 -1.55 -12.39
C ALA A 146 5.92 -1.84 -12.46
N VAL A 147 6.71 -0.93 -11.89
CA VAL A 147 8.13 -1.18 -11.60
C VAL A 147 8.20 -2.12 -10.40
N VAL A 148 8.96 -3.21 -10.52
CA VAL A 148 9.07 -4.25 -9.49
C VAL A 148 10.50 -4.35 -8.98
N ASP A 149 10.66 -4.40 -7.67
CA ASP A 149 11.95 -4.60 -7.00
C ASP A 149 12.45 -6.03 -7.22
N ARG A 150 13.62 -6.18 -7.85
CA ARG A 150 14.34 -7.45 -8.05
C ARG A 150 15.65 -7.53 -7.24
N GLY A 151 15.81 -6.68 -6.23
CA GLY A 151 16.96 -6.62 -5.33
C GLY A 151 18.10 -5.75 -5.87
N SER A 152 18.92 -6.24 -6.79
CA SER A 152 20.03 -5.47 -7.40
C SER A 152 19.59 -4.49 -8.49
N GLU A 153 18.39 -4.65 -9.00
CA GLU A 153 17.82 -3.97 -10.15
C GLU A 153 16.30 -3.92 -10.04
N VAL A 154 15.62 -3.29 -10.98
CA VAL A 154 14.17 -3.31 -11.09
C VAL A 154 13.75 -3.84 -12.46
N GLY A 155 12.57 -4.44 -12.53
CA GLY A 155 11.93 -4.87 -13.77
C GLY A 155 10.57 -4.20 -13.93
N ILE A 156 9.92 -4.41 -15.08
CA ILE A 156 8.54 -3.98 -15.32
C ILE A 156 7.68 -5.23 -15.44
N GLU A 157 6.59 -5.26 -14.69
CA GLU A 157 5.60 -6.33 -14.74
C GLU A 157 4.20 -5.71 -14.85
N VAL A 158 3.26 -6.45 -15.42
CA VAL A 158 1.88 -6.00 -15.60
C VAL A 158 0.97 -6.87 -14.73
N PHE A 159 0.12 -6.22 -13.96
CA PHE A 159 -0.79 -6.86 -13.02
C PHE A 159 -2.25 -6.67 -13.46
N ASP A 160 -3.10 -7.59 -13.06
CA ASP A 160 -4.55 -7.56 -13.25
C ASP A 160 -5.30 -6.80 -12.14
N GLU A 161 -4.64 -6.63 -10.97
CA GLU A 161 -5.21 -5.93 -9.82
C GLU A 161 -4.48 -4.58 -9.59
N PRO A 162 -5.17 -3.44 -9.63
CA PRO A 162 -4.55 -2.11 -9.52
C PRO A 162 -3.86 -1.88 -8.17
N GLU A 163 -4.44 -2.40 -7.07
CA GLU A 163 -3.88 -2.24 -5.73
C GLU A 163 -2.58 -3.03 -5.55
N VAL A 164 -2.50 -4.23 -6.13
CA VAL A 164 -1.27 -5.03 -6.15
C VAL A 164 -0.21 -4.34 -6.99
N ALA A 165 -0.59 -3.84 -8.17
CA ALA A 165 0.31 -3.08 -9.05
C ALA A 165 0.86 -1.84 -8.34
N ALA A 166 0.01 -1.04 -7.70
CA ALA A 166 0.41 0.17 -6.97
C ALA A 166 1.40 -0.14 -5.85
N GLY A 167 1.15 -1.20 -5.06
CA GLY A 167 2.06 -1.63 -4.00
C GLY A 167 3.42 -2.08 -4.54
N ARG A 168 3.43 -2.86 -5.63
CA ARG A 168 4.67 -3.31 -6.30
C ARG A 168 5.43 -2.15 -6.94
N HIS A 169 4.72 -1.24 -7.60
CA HIS A 169 5.28 -0.05 -8.22
C HIS A 169 5.98 0.85 -7.20
N ARG A 170 5.34 1.11 -6.06
CA ARG A 170 5.95 1.90 -4.98
C ARG A 170 7.23 1.26 -4.44
N ALA A 171 7.23 -0.06 -4.22
CA ALA A 171 8.42 -0.79 -3.79
C ALA A 171 9.55 -0.76 -4.85
N GLY A 172 9.20 -0.95 -6.13
CA GLY A 172 10.14 -0.89 -7.23
C GLY A 172 10.74 0.51 -7.42
N LEU A 173 9.92 1.56 -7.34
CA LEU A 173 10.42 2.94 -7.38
C LEU A 173 11.36 3.24 -6.20
N ARG A 174 11.04 2.79 -4.98
CA ARG A 174 11.94 2.91 -3.82
C ARG A 174 13.30 2.28 -4.13
N ARG A 175 13.31 1.07 -4.69
CA ARG A 175 14.55 0.41 -5.13
C ARG A 175 15.29 1.23 -6.17
N LEU A 176 14.59 1.75 -7.18
CA LEU A 176 15.20 2.52 -8.26
C LEU A 176 15.85 3.81 -7.73
N PHE A 177 15.19 4.53 -6.81
CA PHE A 177 15.78 5.68 -6.13
C PHE A 177 17.00 5.26 -5.29
N ALA A 178 16.90 4.17 -4.53
CA ALA A 178 18.02 3.64 -3.74
C ALA A 178 19.26 3.34 -4.59
N LEU A 179 19.05 2.84 -5.81
CA LEU A 179 20.13 2.56 -6.75
C LEU A 179 20.88 3.83 -7.23
N GLN A 180 20.18 5.00 -7.31
CA GLN A 180 20.79 6.26 -7.70
C GLN A 180 21.65 6.91 -6.58
N ILE A 181 21.37 6.55 -5.33
CA ILE A 181 21.96 7.21 -4.15
C ILE A 181 22.72 6.23 -3.24
N ARG A 182 23.30 5.19 -3.84
CA ARG A 182 23.97 4.08 -3.10
C ARG A 182 24.97 4.57 -2.05
N ASP A 183 25.75 5.59 -2.36
CA ASP A 183 26.76 6.08 -1.42
C ASP A 183 26.14 6.81 -0.22
N ALA A 184 25.09 7.59 -0.46
CA ALA A 184 24.34 8.25 0.60
C ALA A 184 23.64 7.20 1.51
N LEU A 185 23.09 6.13 0.93
CA LEU A 185 22.49 5.03 1.71
C LEU A 185 23.52 4.29 2.53
N LYS A 186 24.68 3.92 1.99
CA LYS A 186 25.77 3.28 2.72
C LYS A 186 26.25 4.13 3.90
N TYR A 187 26.27 5.45 3.72
CA TYR A 187 26.57 6.37 4.82
C TYR A 187 25.48 6.32 5.90
N LEU A 188 24.22 6.41 5.51
CA LEU A 188 23.08 6.37 6.46
C LEU A 188 22.99 5.04 7.19
N GLU A 189 23.18 3.90 6.51
CA GLU A 189 23.19 2.57 7.15
C GLU A 189 24.14 2.48 8.35
N LYS A 190 25.28 3.18 8.28
CA LYS A 190 26.29 3.21 9.34
C LYS A 190 26.02 4.28 10.39
N ASN A 191 25.23 5.30 10.07
CA ASN A 191 25.10 6.52 10.86
C ASN A 191 23.67 6.80 11.33
N ILE A 192 22.81 5.78 11.50
CA ILE A 192 21.49 5.97 12.11
C ILE A 192 21.68 6.28 13.61
N PRO A 193 21.18 7.43 14.10
CA PRO A 193 21.29 7.80 15.50
C PRO A 193 20.63 6.77 16.42
N ASP A 194 21.26 6.46 17.55
CA ASP A 194 20.73 5.59 18.61
C ASP A 194 20.27 4.18 18.17
N LEU A 195 20.70 3.68 17.01
CA LEU A 195 20.25 2.41 16.46
C LEU A 195 20.46 1.24 17.45
N GLN A 196 21.61 1.20 18.13
CA GLN A 196 21.92 0.13 19.11
C GLN A 196 20.94 0.16 20.29
N LYS A 197 20.61 1.34 20.77
CA LYS A 197 19.65 1.52 21.87
C LYS A 197 18.24 1.11 21.44
N MET A 198 17.83 1.51 20.23
CA MET A 198 16.55 1.10 19.65
C MET A 198 16.48 -0.42 19.43
N ALA A 199 17.56 -1.03 18.97
CA ALA A 199 17.63 -2.48 18.72
C ALA A 199 17.35 -3.31 19.98
N VAL A 200 17.79 -2.86 21.15
CA VAL A 200 17.47 -3.53 22.42
C VAL A 200 15.97 -3.54 22.69
N ALA A 201 15.28 -2.42 22.49
CA ALA A 201 13.84 -2.35 22.68
C ALA A 201 13.08 -3.12 21.57
N TYR A 202 13.64 -3.21 20.37
CA TYR A 202 13.06 -3.91 19.22
C TYR A 202 13.32 -5.42 19.22
N MET A 203 14.25 -5.92 20.05
CA MET A 203 14.64 -7.34 20.11
C MET A 203 13.46 -8.34 20.20
N PRO A 204 12.37 -8.07 20.94
CA PRO A 204 11.20 -8.96 20.95
C PRO A 204 10.45 -9.04 19.63
N LEU A 205 10.67 -8.11 18.70
CA LEU A 205 9.96 -7.96 17.43
C LEU A 205 10.80 -8.42 16.23
N GLY A 206 12.15 -8.23 16.31
CA GLY A 206 13.05 -8.53 15.21
C GLY A 206 14.49 -8.12 15.47
N THR A 207 15.28 -8.04 14.40
CA THR A 207 16.71 -7.74 14.43
C THR A 207 17.02 -6.25 14.23
N ALA A 208 18.21 -5.83 14.62
CA ALA A 208 18.70 -4.47 14.36
C ALA A 208 18.74 -4.13 12.86
N ASP A 209 19.06 -5.11 12.01
CA ASP A 209 19.14 -4.92 10.57
C ASP A 209 17.75 -4.73 9.96
N GLU A 210 16.73 -5.46 10.45
CA GLU A 210 15.34 -5.26 10.04
C GLU A 210 14.81 -3.87 10.47
N LEU A 211 15.17 -3.41 11.65
CA LEU A 211 14.82 -2.06 12.10
C LEU A 211 15.51 -0.99 11.25
N ARG A 212 16.80 -1.17 10.97
CA ARG A 212 17.58 -0.28 10.08
C ARG A 212 16.93 -0.18 8.72
N ALA A 213 16.59 -1.33 8.10
CA ALA A 213 15.94 -1.37 6.79
C ALA A 213 14.63 -0.60 6.80
N GLN A 214 13.76 -0.78 7.80
CA GLN A 214 12.50 -0.04 7.91
C GLN A 214 12.72 1.48 8.04
N ILE A 215 13.69 1.93 8.83
CA ILE A 215 14.01 3.35 8.97
C ILE A 215 14.42 3.94 7.62
N LEU A 216 15.26 3.23 6.87
CA LEU A 216 15.69 3.67 5.55
C LEU A 216 14.58 3.64 4.51
N ASP A 217 13.73 2.61 4.52
CA ASP A 217 12.57 2.51 3.62
C ASP A 217 11.62 3.69 3.83
N VAL A 218 11.28 4.01 5.08
CA VAL A 218 10.42 5.15 5.40
C VAL A 218 11.08 6.48 5.03
N ALA A 219 12.39 6.60 5.23
CA ALA A 219 13.14 7.80 4.84
C ALA A 219 13.14 7.98 3.32
N LEU A 220 13.32 6.91 2.55
CA LEU A 220 13.25 6.93 1.09
C LEU A 220 11.85 7.29 0.60
N ASP A 221 10.81 6.69 1.17
CA ASP A 221 9.43 7.01 0.82
C ASP A 221 9.12 8.49 1.04
N ARG A 222 9.55 9.04 2.16
CA ARG A 222 9.33 10.45 2.50
C ARG A 222 10.18 11.42 1.69
N ALA A 223 11.36 10.99 1.24
CA ALA A 223 12.24 11.83 0.44
C ALA A 223 11.85 11.87 -1.04
N PHE A 224 11.40 10.73 -1.60
CA PHE A 224 11.27 10.54 -3.04
C PHE A 224 9.88 10.13 -3.53
N LEU A 225 9.09 9.40 -2.71
CA LEU A 225 7.81 8.84 -3.12
C LEU A 225 6.59 9.66 -2.62
N LEU A 226 6.66 10.97 -2.83
CA LEU A 226 5.51 11.86 -2.61
C LEU A 226 4.54 11.75 -3.80
N ASP A 227 3.24 11.77 -3.51
CA ASP A 227 2.22 11.72 -4.55
C ASP A 227 2.06 13.09 -5.27
N PRO A 228 1.78 13.06 -6.59
CA PRO A 228 1.74 11.92 -7.49
C PRO A 228 3.13 11.30 -7.69
N LEU A 229 3.21 9.97 -7.89
CA LEU A 229 4.49 9.29 -8.17
C LEU A 229 5.07 9.74 -9.53
N PRO A 230 6.40 9.67 -9.73
CA PRO A 230 7.00 10.04 -11.02
C PRO A 230 6.53 9.08 -12.12
N ALA A 231 6.10 9.63 -13.26
CA ALA A 231 5.63 8.87 -14.41
C ALA A 231 6.66 8.84 -15.56
N ASN A 232 7.70 9.66 -15.49
CA ASN A 232 8.72 9.77 -16.53
C ASN A 232 10.13 10.03 -15.95
N GLU A 233 11.14 9.89 -16.82
CA GLU A 233 12.55 10.05 -16.44
C GLU A 233 12.88 11.45 -15.90
N GLY A 234 12.30 12.50 -16.49
CA GLY A 234 12.56 13.88 -16.08
C GLY A 234 12.12 14.15 -14.64
N GLU A 235 10.91 13.71 -14.29
CA GLU A 235 10.40 13.80 -12.93
C GLU A 235 11.22 12.97 -11.95
N PHE A 236 11.59 11.76 -12.35
CA PHE A 236 12.43 10.89 -11.54
C PHE A 236 13.78 11.54 -11.22
N LYS A 237 14.51 12.05 -12.23
CA LYS A 237 15.79 12.74 -12.05
C LYS A 237 15.68 13.96 -11.15
N ARG A 238 14.66 14.80 -11.37
CA ARG A 238 14.39 15.96 -10.52
C ARG A 238 14.20 15.54 -9.05
N ARG A 239 13.43 14.49 -8.78
CA ARG A 239 13.22 13.98 -7.41
C ARG A 239 14.50 13.41 -6.80
N VAL A 240 15.37 12.77 -7.59
CA VAL A 240 16.69 12.32 -7.09
C VAL A 240 17.48 13.51 -6.56
N GLU A 241 17.56 14.60 -7.31
CA GLU A 241 18.30 15.81 -6.93
C GLU A 241 17.69 16.47 -5.67
N GLU A 242 16.38 16.73 -5.69
CA GLU A 242 15.68 17.38 -4.59
C GLU A 242 15.70 16.54 -3.29
N GLY A 243 15.50 15.24 -3.41
CA GLY A 243 15.40 14.32 -2.27
C GLY A 243 16.76 14.00 -1.64
N ARG A 244 17.84 13.93 -2.46
CA ARG A 244 19.18 13.60 -1.98
C ARG A 244 19.68 14.55 -0.91
N GLY A 245 19.44 15.86 -1.09
CA GLY A 245 19.85 16.88 -0.11
C GLY A 245 19.11 16.81 1.23
N ARG A 246 17.87 16.30 1.23
CA ARG A 246 16.99 16.20 2.40
C ARG A 246 17.05 14.85 3.11
N LEU A 247 17.58 13.82 2.44
CA LEU A 247 17.48 12.43 2.91
C LEU A 247 18.06 12.23 4.31
N THR A 248 19.23 12.79 4.61
CA THR A 248 19.88 12.66 5.91
C THR A 248 19.04 13.28 7.02
N LEU A 249 18.44 14.43 6.78
CA LEU A 249 17.55 15.08 7.74
C LEU A 249 16.30 14.23 8.00
N ILE A 250 15.67 13.74 6.93
CA ILE A 250 14.48 12.88 6.99
C ILE A 250 14.80 11.56 7.72
N ALA A 251 15.92 10.92 7.41
CA ALA A 251 16.34 9.69 8.09
C ALA A 251 16.58 9.92 9.60
N GLY A 252 17.17 11.06 9.96
CA GLY A 252 17.33 11.45 11.37
C GLY A 252 15.99 11.71 12.07
N GLU A 253 15.01 12.27 11.37
CA GLU A 253 13.66 12.47 11.91
C GLU A 253 12.94 11.13 12.13
N VAL A 254 13.00 10.23 11.15
CA VAL A 254 12.43 8.88 11.27
C VAL A 254 13.07 8.11 12.40
N ALA A 255 14.41 8.15 12.53
CA ALA A 255 15.13 7.49 13.61
C ALA A 255 14.73 8.02 14.98
N ARG A 256 14.64 9.34 15.16
CA ARG A 256 14.19 9.95 16.43
C ARG A 256 12.75 9.52 16.77
N LEU A 257 11.85 9.52 15.81
CA LEU A 257 10.47 9.06 16.03
C LEU A 257 10.45 7.57 16.43
N ALA A 258 11.20 6.72 15.73
CA ALA A 258 11.32 5.30 16.04
C ALA A 258 11.86 5.07 17.46
N ALA A 259 12.86 5.85 17.88
CA ALA A 259 13.42 5.78 19.23
C ALA A 259 12.37 6.10 20.31
N VAL A 260 11.58 7.14 20.11
CA VAL A 260 10.50 7.52 21.04
C VAL A 260 9.41 6.44 21.09
N ILE A 261 8.98 5.93 19.94
CA ILE A 261 7.98 4.86 19.86
C ILE A 261 8.46 3.61 20.58
N LEU A 262 9.71 3.17 20.35
CA LEU A 262 10.26 1.96 20.96
C LEU A 262 10.49 2.12 22.47
N ALA A 263 10.83 3.32 22.96
CA ALA A 263 10.92 3.61 24.37
C ALA A 263 9.56 3.50 25.08
N GLU A 264 8.50 4.07 24.48
CA GLU A 264 7.14 3.96 25.01
C GLU A 264 6.61 2.52 24.90
N TYR A 265 6.95 1.80 23.81
CA TYR A 265 6.64 0.38 23.65
C TYR A 265 7.24 -0.47 24.79
N ALA A 266 8.53 -0.31 25.07
CA ALA A 266 9.20 -1.05 26.12
C ALA A 266 8.60 -0.74 27.51
N THR A 267 8.19 0.52 27.73
CA THR A 267 7.53 0.95 28.96
C THR A 267 6.14 0.33 29.10
N ALA A 268 5.32 0.38 28.04
CA ALA A 268 3.99 -0.22 28.02
C ALA A 268 4.05 -1.75 28.19
N ALA A 269 4.96 -2.42 27.48
CA ALA A 269 5.13 -3.88 27.58
C ALA A 269 5.51 -4.31 29.01
N ARG A 270 6.42 -3.60 29.67
CA ARG A 270 6.77 -3.84 31.06
C ARG A 270 5.59 -3.62 31.98
N LYS A 271 4.87 -2.51 31.82
CA LYS A 271 3.70 -2.17 32.63
C LYS A 271 2.59 -3.22 32.52
N ILE A 272 2.32 -3.73 31.31
CA ILE A 272 1.37 -4.81 31.08
C ILE A 272 1.79 -6.07 31.85
N LYS A 273 3.07 -6.46 31.74
CA LYS A 273 3.64 -7.63 32.43
C LYS A 273 3.53 -7.53 33.94
N ASP A 274 3.73 -6.34 34.49
CA ASP A 274 3.72 -6.07 35.94
C ASP A 274 2.28 -5.92 36.51
N THR A 275 1.29 -5.67 35.65
CA THR A 275 -0.10 -5.50 36.06
C THR A 275 -0.79 -6.85 36.17
N LYS A 276 -1.09 -7.29 37.41
CA LYS A 276 -1.73 -8.61 37.70
C LYS A 276 -3.22 -8.49 38.03
N ILE A 277 -3.75 -7.27 38.06
CA ILE A 277 -5.16 -6.99 38.37
C ILE A 277 -5.96 -6.84 37.07
N GLN A 278 -7.27 -7.09 37.15
CA GLN A 278 -8.20 -6.88 36.03
C GLN A 278 -7.73 -7.54 34.71
N PRO A 279 -7.79 -8.87 34.60
CA PRO A 279 -7.28 -9.62 33.45
C PRO A 279 -7.82 -9.16 32.10
N ASP A 280 -9.08 -8.70 32.06
CA ASP A 280 -9.71 -8.22 30.82
C ASP A 280 -9.09 -6.92 30.32
N ALA A 281 -8.83 -5.96 31.23
CA ALA A 281 -8.17 -4.71 30.88
C ALA A 281 -6.72 -4.93 30.45
N THR A 282 -6.00 -5.84 31.15
CA THR A 282 -4.61 -6.18 30.83
C THR A 282 -4.52 -6.88 29.47
N ARG A 283 -5.40 -7.83 29.18
CA ARG A 283 -5.47 -8.53 27.88
C ARG A 283 -5.80 -7.57 26.74
N ASP A 284 -6.74 -6.66 26.96
CA ASP A 284 -7.07 -5.64 25.97
C ASP A 284 -5.89 -4.70 25.68
N ALA A 285 -5.17 -4.26 26.72
CA ALA A 285 -3.96 -3.44 26.58
C ALA A 285 -2.84 -4.19 25.83
N GLU A 286 -2.67 -5.48 26.07
CA GLU A 286 -1.70 -6.33 25.37
C GLU A 286 -2.07 -6.47 23.88
N GLN A 287 -3.33 -6.72 23.57
CA GLN A 287 -3.81 -6.79 22.19
C GLN A 287 -3.63 -5.45 21.46
N GLN A 288 -3.91 -4.33 22.12
CA GLN A 288 -3.65 -3.00 21.56
C GLN A 288 -2.17 -2.82 21.25
N LEU A 289 -1.29 -3.17 22.18
CA LEU A 289 0.17 -3.06 22.01
C LEU A 289 0.64 -3.88 20.79
N GLN A 290 0.21 -5.13 20.65
CA GLN A 290 0.55 -6.02 19.54
C GLN A 290 0.03 -5.51 18.20
N ARG A 291 -1.14 -4.87 18.16
CA ARG A 291 -1.72 -4.29 16.96
C ARG A 291 -1.06 -2.97 16.53
N LEU A 292 -0.48 -2.24 17.47
CA LEU A 292 0.27 -1.02 17.18
C LEU A 292 1.70 -1.34 16.75
N VAL A 293 2.40 -2.17 17.51
CA VAL A 293 3.83 -2.38 17.31
C VAL A 293 4.10 -3.85 16.99
N GLY A 294 4.01 -4.17 15.71
CA GLY A 294 4.42 -5.46 15.14
C GLY A 294 5.83 -5.39 14.55
N LYS A 295 6.28 -6.50 13.96
CA LYS A 295 7.62 -6.63 13.37
C LYS A 295 7.94 -5.53 12.35
N ARG A 296 6.97 -5.10 11.55
CA ARG A 296 7.14 -4.12 10.47
C ARG A 296 6.43 -2.79 10.72
N PHE A 297 6.23 -2.43 11.99
CA PHE A 297 5.37 -1.30 12.38
C PHE A 297 5.75 0.03 11.71
N LEU A 298 7.04 0.29 11.48
CA LEU A 298 7.48 1.51 10.78
C LEU A 298 7.11 1.48 9.30
N ALA A 299 7.39 0.35 8.62
CA ALA A 299 7.19 0.24 7.18
C ALA A 299 5.71 0.11 6.78
N ASP A 300 4.91 -0.53 7.64
CA ASP A 300 3.50 -0.85 7.32
C ASP A 300 2.52 0.23 7.83
N THR A 301 3.01 1.24 8.56
CA THR A 301 2.16 2.30 9.11
C THR A 301 2.36 3.61 8.35
N PRO A 302 1.29 4.28 7.91
CA PRO A 302 1.38 5.62 7.31
C PRO A 302 2.08 6.62 8.23
N TRP A 303 2.94 7.46 7.67
CA TRP A 303 3.72 8.44 8.45
C TRP A 303 2.86 9.32 9.36
N ALA A 304 1.72 9.78 8.87
CA ALA A 304 0.79 10.60 9.65
C ALA A 304 0.31 9.89 10.93
N ALA A 305 0.09 8.56 10.86
CA ALA A 305 -0.31 7.76 12.02
C ALA A 305 0.88 7.48 12.95
N LEU A 306 2.07 7.21 12.41
CA LEU A 306 3.28 6.98 13.20
C LEU A 306 3.59 8.14 14.16
N GLN A 307 3.33 9.38 13.75
CA GLN A 307 3.51 10.57 14.59
C GLN A 307 2.69 10.53 15.89
N HIS A 308 1.62 9.75 15.92
CA HIS A 308 0.77 9.61 17.11
C HIS A 308 1.06 8.37 17.95
N TYR A 309 1.91 7.45 17.49
CA TYR A 309 2.17 6.17 18.16
C TYR A 309 2.68 6.31 19.59
N ALA A 310 3.64 7.21 19.81
CA ALA A 310 4.16 7.45 21.16
C ALA A 310 3.03 7.83 22.14
N ARG A 311 2.07 8.64 21.69
CA ARG A 311 0.90 9.05 22.47
C ARG A 311 -0.04 7.86 22.72
N TYR A 312 -0.29 7.01 21.73
CA TYR A 312 -1.11 5.81 21.90
C TYR A 312 -0.48 4.81 22.88
N LEU A 313 0.82 4.59 22.78
CA LEU A 313 1.56 3.71 23.70
C LEU A 313 1.60 4.26 25.12
N LYS A 314 1.83 5.56 25.27
CA LYS A 314 1.76 6.23 26.57
C LYS A 314 0.36 6.14 27.19
N ALA A 315 -0.69 6.17 26.35
CA ALA A 315 -2.07 6.02 26.84
C ALA A 315 -2.30 4.63 27.47
N ILE A 316 -1.66 3.56 26.96
CA ILE A 316 -1.69 2.22 27.57
C ILE A 316 -1.10 2.27 28.98
N THR A 317 0.08 2.88 29.13
CA THR A 317 0.75 3.01 30.42
C THR A 317 -0.12 3.78 31.43
N LEU A 318 -0.63 4.94 31.05
CA LEU A 318 -1.48 5.78 31.90
C LEU A 318 -2.80 5.09 32.28
N ARG A 319 -3.41 4.33 31.36
CA ARG A 319 -4.58 3.51 31.68
C ARG A 319 -4.29 2.50 32.77
N LEU A 320 -3.20 1.76 32.64
CA LEU A 320 -2.82 0.73 33.62
C LEU A 320 -2.40 1.34 34.97
N ASP A 321 -1.85 2.57 35.00
CA ASP A 321 -1.59 3.31 36.24
C ASP A 321 -2.89 3.62 36.99
N LYS A 322 -3.93 4.04 36.27
CA LYS A 322 -5.24 4.41 36.83
C LYS A 322 -6.11 3.20 37.18
N LEU A 323 -5.85 2.04 36.57
CA LEU A 323 -6.68 0.83 36.67
C LEU A 323 -6.89 0.38 38.11
N ARG A 324 -5.89 0.58 38.98
CA ARG A 324 -5.97 0.20 40.38
C ARG A 324 -6.89 1.12 41.18
N ALA A 325 -6.95 2.41 40.80
CA ALA A 325 -7.77 3.42 41.48
C ALA A 325 -9.26 3.32 41.10
N ASP A 326 -9.56 3.04 39.84
CA ASP A 326 -10.95 2.99 39.34
C ASP A 326 -11.13 1.87 38.28
N PRO A 327 -11.19 0.63 38.71
CA PRO A 327 -11.38 -0.51 37.82
C PRO A 327 -12.79 -0.55 37.19
N ALA A 328 -13.80 -0.02 37.88
CA ALA A 328 -15.18 -0.01 37.40
C ALA A 328 -15.35 0.92 36.20
N ARG A 329 -14.71 2.09 36.25
CA ARG A 329 -14.68 3.03 35.13
C ARG A 329 -13.97 2.41 33.91
N ASP A 330 -12.84 1.75 34.10
CA ASP A 330 -12.14 1.07 33.02
C ASP A 330 -13.02 0.00 32.36
N ALA A 331 -13.67 -0.84 33.16
CA ALA A 331 -14.57 -1.88 32.67
C ALA A 331 -15.75 -1.30 31.86
N THR A 332 -16.35 -0.21 32.32
CA THR A 332 -17.43 0.48 31.60
C THR A 332 -16.93 1.01 30.25
N ARG A 333 -15.80 1.70 30.23
CA ARG A 333 -15.22 2.24 28.98
C ARG A 333 -14.80 1.13 28.02
N LEU A 334 -14.27 0.04 28.54
CA LEU A 334 -13.91 -1.13 27.74
C LEU A 334 -15.15 -1.78 27.13
N ALA A 335 -16.26 -1.88 27.88
CA ALA A 335 -17.51 -2.42 27.35
C ALA A 335 -18.09 -1.55 26.21
N GLU A 336 -17.95 -0.22 26.29
CA GLU A 336 -18.34 0.71 25.22
C GLU A 336 -17.44 0.60 23.98
N LEU A 337 -16.15 0.34 24.14
CA LEU A 337 -15.16 0.25 23.06
C LEU A 337 -15.22 -1.07 22.29
N ARG A 338 -15.41 -2.20 22.98
CA ARG A 338 -15.37 -3.56 22.40
C ARG A 338 -16.20 -3.75 21.14
N PRO A 339 -17.46 -3.32 21.05
CA PRO A 339 -18.26 -3.49 19.84
C PRO A 339 -17.63 -2.81 18.63
N GLN A 340 -17.03 -1.63 18.83
CA GLN A 340 -16.37 -0.84 17.78
C GLN A 340 -15.16 -1.58 17.22
N GLU A 341 -14.34 -2.15 18.11
CA GLU A 341 -13.16 -2.91 17.73
C GLU A 341 -13.51 -4.23 17.06
N GLN A 342 -14.45 -4.98 17.64
CA GLN A 342 -14.85 -6.28 17.11
C GLN A 342 -15.38 -6.16 15.69
N ARG A 343 -16.24 -5.16 15.40
CA ARG A 343 -16.75 -4.97 14.04
C ARG A 343 -15.65 -4.61 13.04
N TYR A 344 -14.69 -3.78 13.46
CA TYR A 344 -13.56 -3.41 12.61
C TYR A 344 -12.66 -4.62 12.30
N TRP A 345 -12.22 -5.35 13.32
CA TRP A 345 -11.32 -6.49 13.12
C TRP A 345 -11.99 -7.66 12.40
N ARG A 346 -13.31 -7.81 12.54
CA ARG A 346 -14.09 -8.75 11.72
C ARG A 346 -14.05 -8.34 10.25
N LEU A 347 -14.31 -7.08 9.95
CA LEU A 347 -14.23 -6.57 8.56
C LEU A 347 -12.84 -6.75 7.96
N VAL A 348 -11.76 -6.50 8.72
CA VAL A 348 -10.38 -6.75 8.27
C VAL A 348 -10.15 -8.24 7.96
N ALA A 349 -10.66 -9.13 8.81
CA ALA A 349 -10.57 -10.58 8.59
C ALA A 349 -11.37 -11.02 7.36
N ASP A 350 -12.59 -10.54 7.19
CA ASP A 350 -13.46 -10.83 6.03
C ASP A 350 -12.82 -10.39 4.71
N ARG A 351 -12.11 -9.25 4.73
CA ARG A 351 -11.33 -8.74 3.59
C ARG A 351 -9.91 -9.31 3.50
N LYS A 352 -9.60 -10.37 4.24
CA LYS A 352 -8.27 -11.04 4.26
C LYS A 352 -7.09 -10.09 4.51
N GLY A 353 -7.31 -9.05 5.31
CA GLY A 353 -6.30 -8.05 5.64
C GLY A 353 -6.22 -6.87 4.66
N ALA A 354 -6.99 -6.84 3.59
CA ALA A 354 -7.07 -5.68 2.71
C ALA A 354 -7.76 -4.51 3.42
N VAL A 355 -7.06 -3.39 3.54
CA VAL A 355 -7.50 -2.20 4.27
C VAL A 355 -7.46 -1.00 3.34
N ASP A 356 -8.62 -0.45 3.03
CA ASP A 356 -8.76 0.78 2.23
C ASP A 356 -8.56 2.06 3.09
N SER A 357 -8.55 3.23 2.46
CA SER A 357 -8.32 4.51 3.13
C SER A 357 -9.36 4.83 4.21
N ARG A 358 -10.64 4.46 4.01
CA ARG A 358 -11.72 4.67 4.98
C ARG A 358 -11.57 3.75 6.19
N MET A 359 -11.19 2.49 5.95
CA MET A 359 -10.86 1.54 7.02
C MET A 359 -9.66 2.04 7.84
N GLN A 360 -8.65 2.61 7.19
CA GLN A 360 -7.52 3.23 7.88
C GLN A 360 -7.96 4.40 8.75
N GLU A 361 -8.81 5.29 8.23
CA GLU A 361 -9.37 6.38 9.04
C GLU A 361 -10.09 5.85 10.29
N PHE A 362 -10.94 4.85 10.13
CA PHE A 362 -11.64 4.23 11.26
C PHE A 362 -10.67 3.59 12.25
N ARG A 363 -9.62 2.94 11.78
CA ARG A 363 -8.56 2.34 12.61
C ARG A 363 -7.94 3.36 13.54
N TRP A 364 -7.60 4.54 13.02
CA TRP A 364 -6.97 5.58 13.84
C TRP A 364 -7.96 6.30 14.75
N LEU A 365 -9.23 6.43 14.37
CA LEU A 365 -10.29 6.91 15.26
C LEU A 365 -10.51 5.99 16.46
N LEU A 366 -10.32 4.67 16.33
CA LEU A 366 -10.35 3.74 17.46
C LEU A 366 -9.23 4.06 18.47
N GLU A 367 -8.00 4.32 18.00
CA GLU A 367 -6.91 4.69 18.90
C GLU A 367 -7.15 6.06 19.56
N GLU A 368 -7.69 7.02 18.85
CA GLU A 368 -8.08 8.31 19.44
C GLU A 368 -9.19 8.15 20.48
N LEU A 369 -10.16 7.26 20.24
CA LEU A 369 -11.21 6.97 21.23
C LEU A 369 -10.59 6.36 22.48
N ARG A 370 -9.59 5.44 22.35
CA ARG A 370 -8.86 4.89 23.49
C ARG A 370 -8.17 5.97 24.30
N VAL A 371 -7.48 6.91 23.65
CA VAL A 371 -6.89 8.08 24.32
C VAL A 371 -7.95 8.90 25.06
N SER A 372 -9.07 9.20 24.43
CA SER A 372 -10.18 9.94 25.02
C SER A 372 -10.81 9.22 26.24
N PHE A 373 -10.88 7.90 26.24
CA PHE A 373 -11.49 7.12 27.31
C PHE A 373 -10.55 6.92 28.50
N PHE A 374 -9.29 6.63 28.25
CA PHE A 374 -8.36 6.13 29.26
C PHE A 374 -7.25 7.11 29.64
N ALA A 375 -6.91 8.06 28.75
CA ALA A 375 -5.78 8.96 28.92
C ALA A 375 -6.09 10.38 28.43
N GLN A 376 -7.16 10.98 28.95
CA GLN A 376 -7.69 12.29 28.53
C GLN A 376 -6.65 13.42 28.62
N GLU A 377 -5.68 13.33 29.52
CA GLU A 377 -4.58 14.27 29.68
C GLU A 377 -3.69 14.40 28.44
N LEU A 378 -3.63 13.36 27.60
CA LEU A 378 -2.85 13.37 26.35
C LEU A 378 -3.57 14.10 25.21
N ARG A 379 -4.83 14.44 25.39
CA ARG A 379 -5.71 15.10 24.42
C ARG A 379 -5.75 14.37 23.07
N THR A 380 -6.78 14.59 22.30
CA THR A 380 -6.94 14.12 20.93
C THR A 380 -6.81 15.28 19.95
N PRO A 381 -6.21 15.12 18.77
CA PRO A 381 -6.07 16.19 17.77
C PRO A 381 -7.40 16.78 17.33
N GLN A 382 -8.44 15.97 17.38
CA GLN A 382 -9.82 16.34 17.05
C GLN A 382 -10.79 15.61 17.99
N PRO A 383 -11.99 16.17 18.21
CA PRO A 383 -13.01 15.53 19.04
C PRO A 383 -13.34 14.14 18.51
N VAL A 384 -13.34 13.15 19.39
CA VAL A 384 -13.70 11.76 19.08
C VAL A 384 -14.80 11.29 20.02
N SER A 385 -15.77 10.55 19.49
CA SER A 385 -16.88 9.97 20.25
C SER A 385 -17.41 8.72 19.55
N LEU A 386 -18.15 7.87 20.28
CA LEU A 386 -18.84 6.72 19.71
C LEU A 386 -19.75 7.11 18.53
N LYS A 387 -20.50 8.19 18.67
CA LYS A 387 -21.37 8.71 17.58
C LYS A 387 -20.59 9.05 16.31
N ARG A 388 -19.36 9.60 16.45
CA ARG A 388 -18.49 9.86 15.29
C ARG A 388 -18.01 8.56 14.65
N LEU A 389 -17.60 7.58 15.45
CA LEU A 389 -17.22 6.27 14.92
C LEU A 389 -18.39 5.60 14.20
N ASP A 390 -19.61 5.67 14.74
CA ASP A 390 -20.79 5.10 14.09
C ASP A 390 -21.10 5.77 12.76
N LYS A 391 -20.91 7.10 12.67
CA LYS A 391 -21.07 7.83 11.41
C LYS A 391 -20.05 7.40 10.35
N VAL A 392 -18.77 7.27 10.73
CA VAL A 392 -17.72 6.80 9.80
C VAL A 392 -17.97 5.34 9.42
N TRP A 393 -18.40 4.50 10.36
CA TRP A 393 -18.75 3.11 10.09
C TRP A 393 -19.88 2.97 9.07
N ALA A 394 -20.92 3.78 9.17
CA ALA A 394 -22.03 3.77 8.21
C ALA A 394 -21.54 4.05 6.76
N GLN A 395 -20.50 4.85 6.60
CA GLN A 395 -19.88 5.12 5.29
C GLN A 395 -18.99 3.98 4.78
N LEU A 396 -18.50 3.10 5.68
CA LEU A 396 -17.75 1.89 5.30
C LEU A 396 -18.66 0.75 4.84
N SER A 397 -19.91 0.74 5.34
CA SER A 397 -20.90 -0.32 5.10
C SER A 397 -21.84 0.01 3.93
N ALA A 398 -21.79 1.23 3.42
CA ALA A 398 -22.55 1.69 2.25
C ALA A 398 -21.77 1.41 0.96
#